data_c1edc22718bc4cbc96d8e8fe152ea0bb
#
_entry.id   c1edc22718bc4cbc96d8e8fe152ea0bb
#
_cell.length_a   1.000
_cell.length_b   1.000
_cell.length_c   1.000
_cell.angle_alpha   90.00
_cell.angle_beta   90.00
_cell.angle_gamma   90.00
#
_symmetry.space_group_name_H-M   'P 1'
#
loop_
_entity.id
_entity.type
_entity.pdbx_description
1 polymer ?
#
loop_
_entity_poly.entity_id
_entity_poly.type
_entity_poly.pdbx_seq_one_letter_code
_entity_poly.pdbx_strand_id
1 'polypeptide(L)'
;APKVNLFGSGSIMTQVLEARDQLESRGIAADVWSVTSYNELYRNAMDCERWNRLHPDSAPRRAYIDQMLGEERGVYVAASDYMKALPNCIAPWIPGRFSVLGTDGFGLSEDRATLRDYFEVSPQHIVLAAIKALNDDGSNSTLATDALIHELGIDASRANPAEA
;
A
#
# COMPACT_ATOMS: atom_id res chain seq x y z
N ALA A 1 13.15 -11.88 -8.89
CA ALA A 1 11.74 -12.33 -8.77
C ALA A 1 10.86 -11.17 -8.33
N PRO A 2 9.62 -11.07 -8.85
CA PRO A 2 8.71 -10.00 -8.47
C PRO A 2 8.35 -10.10 -6.97
N LYS A 3 8.41 -8.98 -6.28
CA LYS A 3 8.10 -8.92 -4.86
C LYS A 3 7.18 -7.76 -4.54
N VAL A 4 6.21 -8.00 -3.67
CA VAL A 4 5.25 -7.01 -3.19
C VAL A 4 5.35 -6.92 -1.66
N ASN A 5 5.33 -5.70 -1.15
CA ASN A 5 5.22 -5.43 0.28
C ASN A 5 3.85 -4.81 0.54
N LEU A 6 3.04 -5.47 1.35
CA LEU A 6 1.69 -5.03 1.67
C LEU A 6 1.64 -4.46 3.08
N PHE A 7 1.11 -3.26 3.21
CA PHE A 7 0.93 -2.60 4.50
C PHE A 7 -0.55 -2.61 4.88
N GLY A 8 -0.82 -2.97 6.11
CA GLY A 8 -2.17 -2.88 6.66
C GLY A 8 -2.14 -2.67 8.16
N SER A 9 -3.28 -2.31 8.71
CA SER A 9 -3.44 -2.12 10.14
C SER A 9 -4.88 -2.39 10.55
N GLY A 10 -5.07 -2.85 11.79
CA GLY A 10 -6.41 -3.10 12.34
C GLY A 10 -7.21 -4.10 11.52
N SER A 11 -8.48 -3.80 11.33
CA SER A 11 -9.43 -4.72 10.67
C SER A 11 -9.16 -4.94 9.18
N ILE A 12 -8.44 -4.03 8.51
CA ILE A 12 -8.08 -4.19 7.09
C ILE A 12 -7.07 -5.32 6.89
N MET A 13 -6.40 -5.79 7.94
CA MET A 13 -5.40 -6.85 7.85
C MET A 13 -5.95 -8.13 7.24
N THR A 14 -7.22 -8.46 7.47
CA THR A 14 -7.84 -9.66 6.86
C THR A 14 -7.86 -9.56 5.34
N GLN A 15 -8.12 -8.37 4.80
CA GLN A 15 -8.10 -8.10 3.36
C GLN A 15 -6.68 -8.20 2.80
N VAL A 16 -5.72 -7.66 3.52
CA VAL A 16 -4.30 -7.68 3.14
C VAL A 16 -3.76 -9.10 3.12
N LEU A 17 -4.09 -9.90 4.12
CA LEU A 17 -3.68 -11.31 4.18
C LEU A 17 -4.28 -12.14 3.05
N GLU A 18 -5.54 -11.91 2.71
CA GLU A 18 -6.19 -12.57 1.59
C GLU A 18 -5.55 -12.16 0.26
N ALA A 19 -5.22 -10.87 0.10
CA ALA A 19 -4.52 -10.39 -1.08
C ALA A 19 -3.14 -11.05 -1.22
N ARG A 20 -2.40 -11.20 -0.11
CA ARG A 20 -1.13 -11.93 -0.11
C ARG A 20 -1.30 -13.35 -0.63
N ASP A 21 -2.29 -14.07 -0.15
CA ASP A 21 -2.54 -15.45 -0.57
C ASP A 21 -2.86 -15.53 -2.07
N GLN A 22 -3.63 -14.58 -2.57
CA GLN A 22 -3.94 -14.50 -4.01
C GLN A 22 -2.68 -14.19 -4.85
N LEU A 23 -1.82 -13.29 -4.38
CA LEU A 23 -0.57 -12.99 -5.07
C LEU A 23 0.37 -14.19 -5.08
N GLU A 24 0.52 -14.87 -3.97
CA GLU A 24 1.37 -16.05 -3.87
C GLU A 24 0.85 -17.19 -4.76
N SER A 25 -0.45 -17.35 -4.88
CA SER A 25 -1.04 -18.33 -5.79
C SER A 25 -0.74 -18.05 -7.28
N ARG A 26 -0.37 -16.81 -7.58
CA ARG A 26 0.05 -16.37 -8.92
C ARG A 26 1.57 -16.36 -9.10
N GLY A 27 2.31 -16.88 -8.15
CA GLY A 27 3.78 -16.93 -8.19
C GLY A 27 4.46 -15.62 -7.83
N ILE A 28 3.77 -14.71 -7.16
CA ILE A 28 4.30 -13.41 -6.74
C ILE A 28 4.57 -13.44 -5.24
N ALA A 29 5.82 -13.24 -4.85
CA ALA A 29 6.18 -13.17 -3.44
C ALA A 29 5.59 -11.91 -2.79
N ALA A 30 4.95 -12.07 -1.65
CA ALA A 30 4.32 -10.97 -0.94
C ALA A 30 4.60 -11.05 0.56
N ASP A 31 5.20 -9.98 1.10
CA ASP A 31 5.37 -9.79 2.54
C ASP A 31 4.29 -8.86 3.08
N VAL A 32 3.84 -9.15 4.28
CA VAL A 32 2.83 -8.35 4.96
C VAL A 32 3.45 -7.65 6.17
N TRP A 33 3.21 -6.35 6.27
CA TRP A 33 3.68 -5.51 7.36
C TRP A 33 2.47 -4.93 8.09
N SER A 34 2.41 -5.15 9.40
CA SER A 34 1.41 -4.51 10.24
C SER A 34 1.93 -3.15 10.67
N VAL A 35 1.27 -2.09 10.22
CA VAL A 35 1.65 -0.73 10.57
C VAL A 35 0.73 -0.23 11.68
N THR A 36 1.26 -0.13 12.88
CA THR A 36 0.47 0.29 14.04
C THR A 36 0.16 1.78 14.05
N SER A 37 1.09 2.62 13.56
CA SER A 37 0.87 4.06 13.50
C SER A 37 1.70 4.72 12.40
N TYR A 38 1.03 5.19 11.36
CA TYR A 38 1.66 5.99 10.32
C TYR A 38 2.14 7.34 10.87
N ASN A 39 1.40 7.94 11.79
CA ASN A 39 1.78 9.21 12.41
C ASN A 39 3.08 9.11 13.18
N GLU A 40 3.29 8.03 13.93
CA GLU A 40 4.53 7.82 14.69
C GLU A 40 5.73 7.61 13.75
N LEU A 41 5.54 6.86 12.67
CA LEU A 41 6.58 6.70 11.64
C LEU A 41 6.94 8.02 11.01
N TYR A 42 5.93 8.83 10.68
CA TYR A 42 6.12 10.15 10.10
C TYR A 42 6.86 11.09 11.04
N ARG A 43 6.42 11.19 12.30
CA ARG A 43 7.06 12.05 13.30
C ARG A 43 8.52 11.67 13.51
N ASN A 44 8.80 10.39 13.66
CA ASN A 44 10.16 9.90 13.82
C ASN A 44 11.04 10.29 12.63
N ALA A 45 10.53 10.09 11.40
CA ALA A 45 11.27 10.44 10.19
C ALA A 45 11.53 11.93 10.07
N MET A 46 10.54 12.77 10.37
CA MET A 46 10.69 14.22 10.36
C MET A 46 11.67 14.71 11.43
N ASP A 47 11.65 14.11 12.62
CA ASP A 47 12.59 14.44 13.68
C ASP A 47 14.01 14.08 13.29
N CYS A 48 14.23 12.94 12.66
CA CYS A 48 15.55 12.54 12.16
C CYS A 48 16.06 13.51 11.10
N GLU A 49 15.21 13.89 10.13
CA GLU A 49 15.59 14.85 9.09
C GLU A 49 15.98 16.21 9.69
N ARG A 50 15.17 16.69 10.64
CA ARG A 50 15.46 17.96 11.31
C ARG A 50 16.80 17.89 12.06
N TRP A 51 16.98 16.83 12.84
CA TRP A 51 18.23 16.66 13.60
C TRP A 51 19.45 16.62 12.67
N ASN A 52 19.38 15.88 11.59
CA ASN A 52 20.46 15.75 10.61
C ASN A 52 20.79 17.08 9.96
N ARG A 53 19.76 17.87 9.64
CA ARG A 53 19.94 19.22 9.07
C ARG A 53 20.62 20.17 10.03
N LEU A 54 20.32 20.05 11.33
CA LEU A 54 20.89 20.92 12.36
C LEU A 54 22.25 20.45 12.87
N HIS A 55 22.65 19.22 12.56
CA HIS A 55 23.91 18.63 13.02
C HIS A 55 24.69 18.02 11.85
N PRO A 56 25.10 18.85 10.86
CA PRO A 56 25.69 18.36 9.62
C PRO A 56 27.03 17.64 9.81
N ASP A 57 27.75 17.96 10.90
CA ASP A 57 29.04 17.33 11.20
C ASP A 57 28.95 16.06 12.05
N SER A 58 27.75 15.70 12.47
CA SER A 58 27.50 14.48 13.24
C SER A 58 27.05 13.34 12.32
N ALA A 59 27.22 12.10 12.78
CA ALA A 59 26.67 10.95 12.06
C ALA A 59 25.15 11.08 11.92
N PRO A 60 24.58 10.86 10.72
CA PRO A 60 23.14 11.00 10.53
C PRO A 60 22.33 10.03 11.38
N ARG A 61 21.23 10.50 11.92
CA ARG A 61 20.21 9.64 12.52
C ARG A 61 19.37 9.04 11.42
N ARG A 62 19.10 7.75 11.55
CA ARG A 62 18.32 7.01 10.58
C ARG A 62 16.89 6.80 11.08
N ALA A 63 15.91 7.21 10.29
CA ALA A 63 14.51 7.03 10.62
C ALA A 63 14.16 5.54 10.80
N TYR A 64 13.24 5.25 11.71
CA TYR A 64 12.84 3.87 11.99
C TYR A 64 12.31 3.16 10.74
N ILE A 65 11.48 3.84 9.95
CA ILE A 65 10.96 3.29 8.69
C ILE A 65 12.09 2.93 7.72
N ASP A 66 13.10 3.77 7.64
CA ASP A 66 14.26 3.52 6.78
C ASP A 66 15.09 2.33 7.27
N GLN A 67 15.22 2.17 8.60
CA GLN A 67 15.89 1.01 9.17
C GLN A 67 15.17 -0.28 8.86
N MET A 68 13.84 -0.27 8.84
CA MET A 68 13.03 -1.46 8.54
C MET A 68 12.99 -1.79 7.07
N LEU A 69 12.87 -0.79 6.19
CA LEU A 69 12.60 -0.99 4.77
C LEU A 69 13.80 -0.69 3.87
N GLY A 70 14.89 -0.14 4.39
CA GLY A 70 15.98 0.38 3.57
C GLY A 70 16.59 -0.61 2.57
N GLU A 71 16.52 -1.89 2.86
CA GLU A 71 17.04 -2.95 1.98
C GLU A 71 15.93 -3.80 1.35
N GLU A 72 14.68 -3.54 1.68
CA GLU A 72 13.57 -4.29 1.10
C GLU A 72 13.34 -3.87 -0.35
N ARG A 73 13.20 -4.86 -1.20
CA ARG A 73 13.00 -4.65 -2.64
C ARG A 73 11.55 -4.87 -3.01
N GLY A 74 11.18 -4.40 -4.19
CA GLY A 74 9.86 -4.61 -4.77
C GLY A 74 9.00 -3.36 -4.71
N VAL A 75 7.71 -3.56 -4.89
CA VAL A 75 6.71 -2.51 -4.83
C VAL A 75 5.97 -2.57 -3.50
N TYR A 76 5.34 -1.47 -3.15
CA TYR A 76 4.65 -1.30 -1.87
C TYR A 76 3.21 -0.90 -2.11
N VAL A 77 2.28 -1.59 -1.46
CA VAL A 77 0.85 -1.26 -1.49
C VAL A 77 0.35 -1.17 -0.06
N ALA A 78 -0.21 -0.03 0.30
CA ALA A 78 -0.87 0.15 1.59
C ALA A 78 -2.38 0.14 1.39
N ALA A 79 -3.08 -0.56 2.27
CA ALA A 79 -4.54 -0.54 2.33
C ALA A 79 -4.98 -0.01 3.69
N SER A 80 -5.97 0.87 3.69
CA SER A 80 -6.45 1.53 4.90
C SER A 80 -7.96 1.70 4.86
N ASP A 81 -8.61 1.57 6.01
CA ASP A 81 -10.02 1.95 6.18
C ASP A 81 -10.20 3.45 6.37
N TYR A 82 -9.11 4.21 6.38
CA TYR A 82 -9.09 5.67 6.52
C TYR A 82 -8.65 6.35 5.23
N MET A 83 -8.59 7.69 5.26
CA MET A 83 -8.16 8.48 4.10
C MET A 83 -6.74 8.10 3.64
N LYS A 84 -6.53 8.13 2.33
CA LYS A 84 -5.23 7.83 1.72
C LYS A 84 -4.11 8.75 2.20
N ALA A 85 -4.44 9.97 2.63
CA ALA A 85 -3.47 10.92 3.14
C ALA A 85 -2.66 10.36 4.32
N LEU A 86 -3.27 9.52 5.15
CA LEU A 86 -2.59 8.96 6.31
C LEU A 86 -1.44 8.02 5.93
N PRO A 87 -1.63 6.94 5.14
CA PRO A 87 -0.50 6.15 4.68
C PRO A 87 0.45 6.93 3.76
N ASN A 88 -0.07 7.86 2.97
CA ASN A 88 0.76 8.67 2.06
C ASN A 88 1.76 9.57 2.79
N CYS A 89 1.55 9.87 4.06
CA CYS A 89 2.49 10.72 4.81
C CYS A 89 3.89 10.12 4.91
N ILE A 90 4.05 8.81 4.78
CA ILE A 90 5.36 8.15 4.82
C ILE A 90 5.96 7.89 3.43
N ALA A 91 5.29 8.31 2.36
CA ALA A 91 5.74 8.08 0.99
C ALA A 91 7.19 8.50 0.71
N PRO A 92 7.70 9.65 1.22
CA PRO A 92 9.07 10.06 0.96
C PRO A 92 10.15 9.06 1.42
N TRP A 93 9.81 8.19 2.37
CA TRP A 93 10.76 7.21 2.94
C TRP A 93 10.54 5.78 2.44
N ILE A 94 9.61 5.57 1.51
CA ILE A 94 9.38 4.26 0.92
C ILE A 94 10.40 4.05 -0.23
N PRO A 95 11.18 2.96 -0.21
CA PRO A 95 12.28 2.78 -1.16
C PRO A 95 11.86 2.24 -2.54
N GLY A 96 10.59 2.13 -2.83
CA GLY A 96 10.06 1.65 -4.10
C GLY A 96 8.75 2.33 -4.46
N ARG A 97 8.11 1.87 -5.55
CA ARG A 97 6.78 2.35 -5.91
C ARG A 97 5.82 2.13 -4.77
N PHE A 98 5.05 3.14 -4.46
CA PHE A 98 4.11 3.12 -3.34
C PHE A 98 2.72 3.50 -3.83
N SER A 99 1.79 2.56 -3.73
CA SER A 99 0.38 2.76 -4.05
C SER A 99 -0.45 2.67 -2.77
N VAL A 100 -1.35 3.62 -2.58
CA VAL A 100 -2.20 3.67 -1.39
C VAL A 100 -3.65 3.52 -1.79
N LEU A 101 -4.31 2.55 -1.18
CA LEU A 101 -5.75 2.35 -1.26
C LEU A 101 -6.36 2.75 0.08
N GLY A 102 -7.38 3.57 0.03
CA GLY A 102 -8.01 4.07 1.24
C GLY A 102 -9.44 4.52 1.01
N THR A 103 -10.11 4.86 2.09
CA THR A 103 -11.50 5.29 2.08
C THR A 103 -11.56 6.80 2.01
N ASP A 104 -11.56 7.35 0.80
CA ASP A 104 -11.79 8.77 0.57
C ASP A 104 -13.24 9.00 0.19
N GLY A 105 -13.85 10.04 0.74
CA GLY A 105 -15.24 10.37 0.52
C GLY A 105 -16.10 10.12 1.76
N PHE A 106 -17.41 10.15 1.60
CA PHE A 106 -18.34 9.98 2.69
C PHE A 106 -18.57 8.50 3.01
N GLY A 107 -18.64 8.17 4.30
CA GLY A 107 -19.01 6.84 4.75
C GLY A 107 -20.45 6.49 4.35
N LEU A 108 -20.66 5.25 3.93
CA LEU A 108 -21.97 4.72 3.60
C LEU A 108 -22.39 3.69 4.65
N SER A 109 -23.69 3.50 4.82
CA SER A 109 -24.24 2.54 5.77
C SER A 109 -24.49 1.20 5.06
N GLU A 110 -23.44 0.44 4.90
CA GLU A 110 -23.46 -0.88 4.28
C GLU A 110 -22.60 -1.86 5.08
N ASP A 111 -22.63 -3.15 4.73
CA ASP A 111 -21.73 -4.10 5.36
C ASP A 111 -20.27 -3.86 4.96
N ARG A 112 -19.33 -4.38 5.75
CA ARG A 112 -17.89 -4.10 5.55
C ARG A 112 -17.35 -4.57 4.21
N ALA A 113 -17.78 -5.74 3.76
CA ALA A 113 -17.28 -6.27 2.48
C ALA A 113 -17.74 -5.39 1.31
N THR A 114 -18.99 -4.97 1.31
CA THR A 114 -19.56 -4.09 0.30
C THR A 114 -18.86 -2.72 0.31
N LEU A 115 -18.63 -2.14 1.49
CA LEU A 115 -17.96 -0.85 1.63
C LEU A 115 -16.51 -0.93 1.13
N ARG A 116 -15.79 -1.98 1.46
CA ARG A 116 -14.40 -2.14 1.01
C ARG A 116 -14.29 -2.30 -0.50
N ASP A 117 -15.21 -3.02 -1.12
CA ASP A 117 -15.27 -3.11 -2.57
C ASP A 117 -15.61 -1.75 -3.19
N TYR A 118 -16.60 -1.05 -2.64
CA TYR A 118 -16.98 0.28 -3.12
C TYR A 118 -15.82 1.28 -3.06
N PHE A 119 -15.07 1.32 -1.95
CA PHE A 119 -13.93 2.21 -1.78
C PHE A 119 -12.62 1.65 -2.33
N GLU A 120 -12.67 0.51 -3.01
CA GLU A 120 -11.53 -0.08 -3.70
C GLU A 120 -10.38 -0.48 -2.74
N VAL A 121 -10.74 -1.02 -1.57
CA VAL A 121 -9.80 -1.57 -0.60
C VAL A 121 -10.03 -3.06 -0.33
N SER A 122 -10.77 -3.73 -1.19
CA SER A 122 -10.97 -5.18 -1.14
C SER A 122 -9.69 -5.93 -1.53
N PRO A 123 -9.58 -7.25 -1.23
CA PRO A 123 -8.43 -8.04 -1.66
C PRO A 123 -8.18 -7.96 -3.17
N GLN A 124 -9.23 -7.95 -3.97
CA GLN A 124 -9.14 -7.87 -5.43
C GLN A 124 -8.47 -6.57 -5.89
N HIS A 125 -8.83 -5.45 -5.28
CA HIS A 125 -8.23 -4.16 -5.58
C HIS A 125 -6.77 -4.07 -5.10
N ILE A 126 -6.46 -4.68 -3.96
CA ILE A 126 -5.07 -4.76 -3.46
C ILE A 126 -4.21 -5.58 -4.44
N VAL A 127 -4.72 -6.71 -4.90
CA VAL A 127 -4.02 -7.55 -5.90
C VAL A 127 -3.80 -6.77 -7.19
N LEU A 128 -4.83 -6.10 -7.70
CA LEU A 128 -4.74 -5.30 -8.92
C LEU A 128 -3.70 -4.19 -8.78
N ALA A 129 -3.71 -3.45 -7.67
CA ALA A 129 -2.76 -2.39 -7.41
C ALA A 129 -1.32 -2.92 -7.38
N ALA A 130 -1.11 -4.06 -6.74
CA ALA A 130 0.21 -4.69 -6.65
C ALA A 130 0.73 -5.10 -8.02
N ILE A 131 -0.10 -5.75 -8.83
CA ILE A 131 0.29 -6.21 -10.16
C ILE A 131 0.54 -5.02 -11.09
N LYS A 132 -0.30 -3.99 -11.03
CA LYS A 132 -0.10 -2.76 -11.79
C LYS A 132 1.24 -2.11 -11.44
N ALA A 133 1.55 -2.03 -10.15
CA ALA A 133 2.82 -1.47 -9.68
C ALA A 133 4.03 -2.28 -10.19
N LEU A 134 3.94 -3.61 -10.17
CA LEU A 134 4.99 -4.48 -10.70
C LEU A 134 5.19 -4.28 -12.19
N ASN A 135 4.11 -4.10 -12.95
CA ASN A 135 4.21 -3.83 -14.38
C ASN A 135 4.87 -2.48 -14.66
N ASP A 136 4.44 -1.44 -13.91
CA ASP A 136 5.00 -0.09 -14.07
C ASP A 136 6.47 -0.03 -13.65
N ASP A 137 6.87 -0.86 -12.70
CA ASP A 137 8.25 -1.01 -12.25
C ASP A 137 9.12 -1.82 -13.23
N GLY A 138 8.51 -2.46 -14.22
CA GLY A 138 9.22 -3.31 -15.17
C GLY A 138 9.55 -4.71 -14.66
N SER A 139 9.12 -5.05 -13.45
CA SER A 139 9.43 -6.36 -12.85
C SER A 139 8.61 -7.50 -13.42
N ASN A 140 7.45 -7.21 -13.99
CA ASN A 140 6.59 -8.24 -14.57
C ASN A 140 5.61 -7.62 -15.57
N SER A 141 5.94 -7.68 -16.86
CA SER A 141 5.20 -6.99 -17.91
C SER A 141 3.96 -7.74 -18.43
N THR A 142 3.65 -8.93 -17.90
CA THR A 142 2.65 -9.80 -18.52
C THR A 142 1.35 -9.94 -17.73
N LEU A 143 1.24 -9.34 -16.55
CA LEU A 143 0.17 -9.68 -15.61
C LEU A 143 -1.01 -8.70 -15.53
N ALA A 144 -0.81 -7.40 -15.78
CA ALA A 144 -1.91 -6.45 -15.69
C ALA A 144 -2.58 -6.27 -17.05
N THR A 145 -3.65 -6.96 -17.25
CA THR A 145 -4.43 -6.93 -18.48
C THR A 145 -5.90 -6.73 -18.14
N ASP A 146 -6.70 -6.40 -19.14
CA ASP A 146 -8.16 -6.36 -18.98
C ASP A 146 -8.69 -7.72 -18.53
N ALA A 147 -8.04 -8.81 -18.93
CA ALA A 147 -8.39 -10.16 -18.52
C ALA A 147 -8.24 -10.34 -17.00
N LEU A 148 -7.20 -9.77 -16.39
CA LEU A 148 -7.01 -9.82 -14.94
C LEU A 148 -8.12 -9.06 -14.21
N ILE A 149 -8.47 -7.88 -14.69
CA ILE A 149 -9.56 -7.08 -14.10
C ILE A 149 -10.87 -7.86 -14.13
N HIS A 150 -11.14 -8.49 -15.25
CA HIS A 150 -12.33 -9.34 -15.41
C HIS A 150 -12.29 -10.57 -14.48
N GLU A 151 -11.16 -11.25 -14.42
CA GLU A 151 -10.96 -12.41 -13.53
C GLU A 151 -11.16 -12.05 -12.06
N LEU A 152 -10.70 -10.85 -11.64
CA LEU A 152 -10.87 -10.37 -10.28
C LEU A 152 -12.30 -9.89 -9.98
N GLY A 153 -13.16 -9.82 -10.98
CA GLY A 153 -14.54 -9.36 -10.81
C GLY A 153 -14.67 -7.87 -10.55
N ILE A 154 -13.72 -7.08 -11.02
CA ILE A 154 -13.71 -5.64 -10.84
C ILE A 154 -14.42 -4.96 -12.01
N ASP A 155 -15.33 -4.03 -11.71
CA ASP A 155 -15.99 -3.21 -12.72
C ASP A 155 -15.17 -1.95 -12.99
N ALA A 156 -14.44 -1.96 -14.09
CA ALA A 156 -13.57 -0.84 -14.48
C ALA A 156 -14.32 0.42 -14.90
N SER A 157 -15.63 0.32 -15.13
CA SER A 157 -16.48 1.45 -15.52
C SER A 157 -17.08 2.20 -14.33
N ARG A 158 -16.90 1.67 -13.12
CA ARG A 158 -17.44 2.28 -11.91
C ARG A 158 -16.84 3.67 -11.67
N ALA A 159 -17.67 4.61 -11.20
CA ALA A 159 -17.20 5.97 -10.87
C ALA A 159 -16.24 5.94 -9.67
N ASN A 160 -15.30 6.90 -9.66
CA ASN A 160 -14.37 7.05 -8.55
C ASN A 160 -15.15 7.37 -7.26
N PRO A 161 -15.05 6.56 -6.21
CA PRO A 161 -15.81 6.78 -4.98
C PRO A 161 -15.46 8.08 -4.26
N ALA A 162 -14.27 8.62 -4.47
CA ALA A 162 -13.88 9.91 -3.89
C ALA A 162 -14.65 11.08 -4.49
N GLU A 163 -15.23 10.90 -5.66
CA GLU A 163 -15.97 11.94 -6.41
C GLU A 163 -17.50 11.73 -6.37
N ALA A 164 -17.91 10.65 -5.74
CA ALA A 164 -19.32 10.28 -5.68
C ALA A 164 -20.10 11.09 -4.63
#